data_9e347def792f6621cced31d2e83129fb
#
_entry.id   9e347def792f6621cced31d2e83129fb
#
_cell.length_a   1.000
_cell.length_b   1.000
_cell.length_c   1.000
_cell.angle_alpha   90.00
_cell.angle_beta   90.00
_cell.angle_gamma   90.00
#
_symmetry.space_group_name_H-M   'P 1'
#
loop_
_entity.id
_entity.type
_entity.pdbx_description
1 polymer ?
#
loop_
_entity_poly.entity_id
_entity_poly.type
_entity_poly.pdbx_seq_one_letter_code
_entity_poly.pdbx_strand_id
1 'polypeptide(L)'
;MMQIAKYLVAALVVALCCGCGGGGRSVEMHDQPSVVWDSAEEFTYDNSDTLYRRNISITVRYDGKMTAESVPMKILTVSPDSMVLEEDFTLRIPQLADMRPEEHTFIYRKGVLLKRRGEYMFRLTPLEPVEGIASVGIIVDEK
;
A
#
# COMPACT_ATOMS: atom_id res chain seq x y z
N MET A 1 -3.57 -46.26 16.79
CA MET A 1 -2.75 -45.90 15.61
C MET A 1 -3.40 -44.90 14.67
N MET A 2 -4.70 -45.06 14.33
CA MET A 2 -5.35 -44.07 13.43
C MET A 2 -5.52 -42.67 14.01
N GLN A 3 -5.60 -42.51 15.33
CA GLN A 3 -5.73 -41.18 15.96
C GLN A 3 -4.42 -40.40 15.97
N ILE A 4 -3.28 -41.06 16.08
CA ILE A 4 -1.96 -40.42 16.08
C ILE A 4 -1.66 -39.87 14.67
N ALA A 5 -2.06 -40.58 13.61
CA ALA A 5 -1.90 -40.09 12.25
C ALA A 5 -2.73 -38.83 11.96
N LYS A 6 -3.93 -38.73 12.54
CA LYS A 6 -4.77 -37.54 12.42
C LYS A 6 -4.14 -36.29 13.08
N TYR A 7 -3.52 -36.47 14.24
CA TYR A 7 -2.83 -35.38 14.93
C TYR A 7 -1.55 -34.96 14.22
N LEU A 8 -0.84 -35.91 13.61
CA LEU A 8 0.35 -35.60 12.81
C LEU A 8 0.02 -34.79 11.56
N VAL A 9 -1.07 -35.11 10.88
CA VAL A 9 -1.53 -34.36 9.72
C VAL A 9 -2.02 -32.97 10.10
N ALA A 10 -2.73 -32.86 11.23
CA ALA A 10 -3.18 -31.57 11.74
C ALA A 10 -2.00 -30.68 12.18
N ALA A 11 -0.97 -31.25 12.81
CA ALA A 11 0.23 -30.52 13.18
C ALA A 11 1.04 -30.06 11.97
N LEU A 12 1.08 -30.86 10.92
CA LEU A 12 1.76 -30.51 9.66
C LEU A 12 1.06 -29.37 8.92
N VAL A 13 -0.28 -29.35 8.93
CA VAL A 13 -1.07 -28.27 8.30
C VAL A 13 -0.89 -26.95 9.07
N VAL A 14 -0.83 -27.00 10.39
CA VAL A 14 -0.58 -25.80 11.22
C VAL A 14 0.84 -25.27 11.01
N ALA A 15 1.83 -26.14 10.85
CA ALA A 15 3.20 -25.74 10.56
C ALA A 15 3.35 -25.05 9.18
N LEU A 16 2.55 -25.45 8.20
CA LEU A 16 2.54 -24.81 6.88
C LEU A 16 1.90 -23.42 6.90
N CYS A 17 0.98 -23.14 7.81
CA CYS A 17 0.39 -21.82 7.98
C CYS A 17 1.34 -20.82 8.68
N CYS A 18 2.31 -21.28 9.44
CA CYS A 18 3.28 -20.41 10.12
C CYS A 18 4.48 -20.01 9.24
N GLY A 19 4.58 -20.55 8.03
CA GLY A 19 5.70 -20.28 7.13
C GLY A 19 5.55 -19.04 6.25
N CYS A 20 4.46 -18.30 6.36
CA CYS A 20 4.20 -17.14 5.50
C CYS A 20 4.73 -15.82 6.06
N GLY A 21 5.64 -15.83 7.03
CA GLY A 21 6.11 -14.65 7.72
C GLY A 21 7.44 -14.11 7.19
N GLY A 22 7.63 -13.89 5.93
CA GLY A 22 8.96 -13.52 5.52
C GLY A 22 9.08 -12.61 4.32
N GLY A 23 8.06 -11.91 3.96
CA GLY A 23 8.17 -10.97 2.88
C GLY A 23 8.47 -9.57 3.38
N GLY A 24 9.59 -8.97 3.03
CA GLY A 24 9.86 -7.56 3.30
C GLY A 24 8.96 -6.61 2.49
N ARG A 25 7.77 -7.04 2.07
CA ARG A 25 6.86 -6.23 1.25
C ARG A 25 5.43 -6.29 1.78
N SER A 26 4.88 -5.13 2.06
CA SER A 26 3.49 -4.95 2.44
C SER A 26 2.76 -4.16 1.36
N VAL A 27 1.62 -4.66 0.93
CA VAL A 27 0.76 -4.02 -0.07
C VAL A 27 -0.65 -3.93 0.46
N GLU A 28 -1.22 -2.74 0.46
CA GLU A 28 -2.62 -2.49 0.79
C GLU A 28 -3.26 -1.66 -0.31
N MET A 29 -4.35 -2.14 -0.88
CA MET A 29 -5.06 -1.49 -1.97
C MET A 29 -6.52 -1.28 -1.60
N HIS A 30 -7.07 -0.13 -1.96
CA HIS A 30 -8.48 0.19 -1.78
C HIS A 30 -9.12 0.51 -3.12
N ASP A 31 -10.17 -0.24 -3.46
CA ASP A 31 -10.95 -0.01 -4.67
C ASP A 31 -11.79 1.26 -4.55
N GLN A 32 -11.92 1.98 -5.65
CA GLN A 32 -12.67 3.22 -5.71
C GLN A 32 -14.04 3.00 -6.36
N PRO A 33 -15.15 3.31 -5.67
CA PRO A 33 -16.48 3.19 -6.22
C PRO A 33 -16.64 4.01 -7.49
N SER A 34 -17.30 3.43 -8.49
CA SER A 34 -17.55 4.08 -9.80
C SER A 34 -16.28 4.50 -10.55
N VAL A 35 -15.12 3.94 -10.17
CA VAL A 35 -13.82 4.27 -10.77
C VAL A 35 -13.53 5.77 -10.67
N VAL A 36 -13.86 6.37 -9.51
CA VAL A 36 -13.56 7.77 -9.18
C VAL A 36 -12.95 7.83 -7.80
N TRP A 37 -11.77 8.43 -7.70
CA TRP A 37 -11.12 8.68 -6.41
C TRP A 37 -11.42 10.11 -5.96
N ASP A 38 -12.25 10.24 -4.95
CA ASP A 38 -12.75 11.54 -4.48
C ASP A 38 -12.68 11.76 -2.97
N SER A 39 -12.19 10.76 -2.22
CA SER A 39 -12.13 10.85 -0.77
C SER A 39 -10.81 10.29 -0.23
N ALA A 40 -10.48 10.69 1.01
CA ALA A 40 -9.27 10.21 1.68
C ALA A 40 -9.30 8.70 1.88
N GLU A 41 -8.15 8.05 1.63
CA GLU A 41 -7.92 6.65 1.90
C GLU A 41 -6.83 6.49 2.95
N GLU A 42 -7.08 5.65 3.95
CA GLU A 42 -6.15 5.39 5.03
C GLU A 42 -5.55 3.99 4.91
N PHE A 43 -4.23 3.92 5.05
CA PHE A 43 -3.45 2.69 4.99
C PHE A 43 -2.64 2.56 6.26
N THR A 44 -2.45 1.33 6.72
CA THR A 44 -1.64 1.07 7.91
C THR A 44 -0.48 0.15 7.58
N TYR A 45 0.63 0.35 8.27
CA TYR A 45 1.81 -0.50 8.18
C TYR A 45 2.35 -0.75 9.58
N ASP A 46 2.45 -2.01 9.96
CA ASP A 46 3.04 -2.41 11.25
C ASP A 46 4.54 -2.61 11.08
N ASN A 47 5.31 -1.68 11.63
CA ASN A 47 6.76 -1.71 11.57
C ASN A 47 7.32 -2.50 12.75
N SER A 48 7.80 -3.71 12.47
CA SER A 48 8.38 -4.60 13.48
C SER A 48 9.90 -4.44 13.63
N ASP A 49 10.56 -3.79 12.67
CA ASP A 49 12.01 -3.64 12.64
C ASP A 49 12.42 -2.22 12.34
N THR A 50 13.23 -1.64 13.22
CA THR A 50 13.70 -0.24 13.11
C THR A 50 15.08 -0.12 12.48
N LEU A 51 15.72 -1.22 12.11
CA LEU A 51 17.08 -1.24 11.59
C LEU A 51 17.15 -1.25 10.06
N TYR A 52 16.12 -1.76 9.39
CA TYR A 52 16.09 -1.85 7.93
C TYR A 52 15.49 -0.61 7.30
N ARG A 53 16.05 -0.20 6.18
CA ARG A 53 15.50 0.86 5.37
C ARG A 53 14.32 0.35 4.55
N ARG A 54 13.36 1.22 4.31
CA ARG A 54 12.13 0.91 3.56
C ARG A 54 11.98 1.84 2.37
N ASN A 55 11.40 1.32 1.31
CA ASN A 55 10.84 2.14 0.25
C ASN A 55 9.33 2.22 0.45
N ILE A 56 8.79 3.42 0.39
CA ILE A 56 7.35 3.66 0.48
C ILE A 56 6.90 4.17 -0.87
N SER A 57 5.95 3.49 -1.47
CA SER A 57 5.44 3.80 -2.80
C SER A 57 3.92 3.91 -2.78
N ILE A 58 3.40 4.74 -3.66
CA ILE A 58 1.97 4.86 -3.92
C ILE A 58 1.71 4.12 -5.23
N THR A 59 0.72 3.25 -5.24
CA THR A 59 0.31 2.53 -6.44
C THR A 59 -1.12 2.88 -6.80
N VAL A 60 -1.38 3.06 -8.08
CA VAL A 60 -2.71 3.33 -8.60
C VAL A 60 -3.00 2.40 -9.76
N ARG A 61 -4.24 1.90 -9.81
CA ARG A 61 -4.78 1.22 -10.97
C ARG A 61 -5.75 2.18 -11.66
N TYR A 62 -5.55 2.39 -12.95
CA TYR A 62 -6.34 3.36 -13.73
C TYR A 62 -6.66 2.81 -15.10
N ASP A 63 -7.64 3.41 -15.77
CA ASP A 63 -8.10 3.01 -17.09
C ASP A 63 -8.10 4.19 -18.08
N GLY A 64 -8.54 3.94 -19.31
CA GLY A 64 -8.57 4.95 -20.37
C GLY A 64 -9.58 6.08 -20.17
N LYS A 65 -10.44 6.01 -19.13
CA LYS A 65 -11.32 7.12 -18.74
C LYS A 65 -10.54 8.23 -18.03
N MET A 66 -9.33 7.92 -17.59
CA MET A 66 -8.48 8.90 -16.94
C MET A 66 -7.94 9.90 -17.96
N THR A 67 -8.31 11.15 -17.81
CA THR A 67 -7.85 12.25 -18.66
C THR A 67 -6.82 13.14 -17.99
N ALA A 68 -6.71 13.05 -16.67
CA ALA A 68 -5.74 13.82 -15.90
C ALA A 68 -4.32 13.34 -16.16
N GLU A 69 -3.41 14.25 -16.44
CA GLU A 69 -1.98 13.97 -16.61
C GLU A 69 -1.25 13.89 -15.28
N SER A 70 -1.82 14.47 -14.24
CA SER A 70 -1.27 14.46 -12.90
C SER A 70 -2.38 14.41 -11.85
N VAL A 71 -2.04 13.82 -10.69
CA VAL A 71 -2.95 13.72 -9.55
C VAL A 71 -2.27 14.37 -8.36
N PRO A 72 -2.60 15.63 -8.05
CA PRO A 72 -2.10 16.26 -6.83
C PRO A 72 -2.86 15.73 -5.62
N MET A 73 -2.14 15.45 -4.54
CA MET A 73 -2.70 14.91 -3.31
C MET A 73 -1.93 15.41 -2.10
N LYS A 74 -2.53 15.22 -0.93
CA LYS A 74 -1.86 15.37 0.36
C LYS A 74 -1.59 13.99 0.95
N ILE A 75 -0.40 13.80 1.48
CA ILE A 75 -0.02 12.60 2.21
C ILE A 75 0.19 12.97 3.66
N LEU A 76 -0.61 12.38 4.54
CA LEU A 76 -0.46 12.51 5.98
C LEU A 76 0.15 11.23 6.52
N THR A 77 1.30 11.33 7.19
CA THR A 77 1.94 10.20 7.87
C THR A 77 1.84 10.40 9.37
N VAL A 78 1.30 9.40 10.07
CA VAL A 78 1.23 9.38 11.53
C VAL A 78 2.07 8.21 12.04
N SER A 79 3.09 8.51 12.83
CA SER A 79 3.95 7.50 13.43
C SER A 79 3.33 6.88 14.70
N PRO A 80 3.86 5.75 15.20
CA PRO A 80 3.33 5.12 16.41
C PRO A 80 3.35 6.01 17.65
N ASP A 81 4.25 7.00 17.72
CA ASP A 81 4.33 7.99 18.80
C ASP A 81 3.49 9.25 18.53
N SER A 82 2.56 9.17 17.58
CA SER A 82 1.63 10.25 17.22
C SER A 82 2.27 11.48 16.60
N MET A 83 3.49 11.37 16.09
CA MET A 83 4.09 12.41 15.27
C MET A 83 3.42 12.45 13.91
N VAL A 84 3.11 13.64 13.43
CA VAL A 84 2.35 13.87 12.20
C VAL A 84 3.22 14.64 11.20
N LEU A 85 3.27 14.13 9.98
CA LEU A 85 3.90 14.79 8.85
C LEU A 85 2.89 14.86 7.70
N GLU A 86 2.63 16.07 7.22
CA GLU A 86 1.77 16.31 6.06
C GLU A 86 2.59 16.87 4.91
N GLU A 87 2.46 16.29 3.73
CA GLU A 87 3.19 16.72 2.54
C GLU A 87 2.28 16.73 1.32
N ASP A 88 2.60 17.64 0.39
CA ASP A 88 2.01 17.62 -0.94
C ASP A 88 2.81 16.68 -1.83
N PHE A 89 2.09 15.90 -2.63
CA PHE A 89 2.70 14.96 -3.57
C PHE A 89 1.85 14.90 -4.84
N THR A 90 2.51 14.87 -6.00
CA THR A 90 1.82 14.80 -7.28
C THR A 90 2.25 13.58 -8.06
N LEU A 91 1.28 12.72 -8.41
CA LEU A 91 1.51 11.60 -9.31
C LEU A 91 1.48 12.11 -10.76
N ARG A 92 2.51 11.80 -11.51
CA ARG A 92 2.52 12.04 -12.95
C ARG A 92 2.11 10.75 -13.66
N ILE A 93 0.93 10.77 -14.27
CA ILE A 93 0.32 9.58 -14.83
C ILE A 93 0.76 9.39 -16.28
N PRO A 94 1.38 8.24 -16.63
CA PRO A 94 1.61 7.89 -18.03
C PRO A 94 0.29 7.75 -18.77
N GLN A 95 0.20 8.33 -19.96
CA GLN A 95 -1.03 8.27 -20.74
C GLN A 95 -1.18 6.89 -21.40
N LEU A 96 -2.39 6.33 -21.31
CA LEU A 96 -2.70 5.03 -21.91
C LEU A 96 -2.99 5.17 -23.39
N ALA A 97 -2.51 4.20 -24.17
CA ALA A 97 -2.82 4.10 -25.59
C ALA A 97 -4.19 3.45 -25.86
N ASP A 98 -4.73 2.71 -24.89
CA ASP A 98 -6.01 2.02 -24.98
C ASP A 98 -6.78 2.09 -23.65
N MET A 99 -7.96 1.44 -23.63
CA MET A 99 -8.87 1.50 -22.47
C MET A 99 -8.61 0.43 -21.43
N ARG A 100 -7.55 -0.37 -21.56
CA ARG A 100 -7.27 -1.43 -20.60
C ARG A 100 -6.78 -0.84 -19.28
N PRO A 101 -7.21 -1.41 -18.13
CA PRO A 101 -6.67 -1.00 -16.85
C PRO A 101 -5.17 -1.25 -16.78
N GLU A 102 -4.45 -0.32 -16.18
CA GLU A 102 -3.01 -0.41 -15.96
C GLU A 102 -2.70 0.01 -14.53
N GLU A 103 -1.67 -0.60 -13.96
CA GLU A 103 -1.17 -0.28 -12.62
C GLU A 103 0.18 0.41 -12.72
N HIS A 104 0.34 1.50 -11.99
CA HIS A 104 1.59 2.23 -11.94
C HIS A 104 1.97 2.55 -10.49
N THR A 105 3.25 2.40 -10.19
CA THR A 105 3.80 2.62 -8.85
C THR A 105 4.75 3.81 -8.85
N PHE A 106 4.53 4.72 -7.89
CA PHE A 106 5.29 5.94 -7.72
C PHE A 106 6.05 5.89 -6.41
N ILE A 107 7.35 6.11 -6.43
CA ILE A 107 8.16 6.13 -5.21
C ILE A 107 7.89 7.43 -4.47
N TYR A 108 7.41 7.31 -3.23
CA TYR A 108 7.20 8.45 -2.33
C TYR A 108 8.43 8.68 -1.44
N ARG A 109 8.95 7.62 -0.81
CA ARG A 109 10.17 7.67 0.00
C ARG A 109 11.06 6.50 -0.34
N LYS A 110 12.33 6.77 -0.62
CA LYS A 110 13.32 5.75 -0.93
C LYS A 110 14.32 5.62 0.20
N GLY A 111 14.50 4.40 0.70
CA GLY A 111 15.49 4.10 1.71
C GLY A 111 15.27 4.83 3.04
N VAL A 112 14.02 5.03 3.43
CA VAL A 112 13.67 5.69 4.70
C VAL A 112 13.82 4.71 5.87
N LEU A 113 14.31 5.21 6.98
CA LEU A 113 14.38 4.46 8.22
C LEU A 113 13.18 4.81 9.09
N LEU A 114 12.30 3.82 9.33
CA LEU A 114 11.17 3.97 10.23
C LEU A 114 11.65 3.71 11.67
N LYS A 115 11.90 4.78 12.42
CA LYS A 115 12.59 4.73 13.72
C LYS A 115 11.77 4.19 14.87
N ARG A 116 10.45 4.05 14.71
CA ARG A 116 9.55 3.61 15.77
C ARG A 116 8.95 2.26 15.42
N ARG A 117 8.87 1.37 16.40
CA ARG A 117 8.09 0.14 16.31
C ARG A 117 6.62 0.46 16.47
N GLY A 118 5.78 -0.25 15.75
CA GLY A 118 4.33 -0.11 15.85
C GLY A 118 3.71 0.33 14.54
N GLU A 119 2.47 0.76 14.64
CA GLU A 119 1.65 1.07 13.48
C GLU A 119 1.89 2.49 12.95
N TYR A 120 2.26 2.57 11.69
CA TYR A 120 2.25 3.82 10.90
C TYR A 120 0.95 3.91 10.13
N MET A 121 0.35 5.09 10.07
CA MET A 121 -0.82 5.36 9.25
C MET A 121 -0.46 6.34 8.15
N PHE A 122 -0.88 6.04 6.94
CA PHE A 122 -0.76 6.93 5.78
C PHE A 122 -2.15 7.28 5.28
N ARG A 123 -2.44 8.56 5.17
CA ARG A 123 -3.70 9.05 4.60
C ARG A 123 -3.39 9.76 3.30
N LEU A 124 -3.97 9.26 2.22
CA LEU A 124 -3.86 9.86 0.89
C LEU A 124 -5.16 10.58 0.58
N THR A 125 -5.09 11.88 0.35
CA THR A 125 -6.27 12.70 0.04
C THR A 125 -6.06 13.40 -1.30
N PRO A 126 -6.86 13.10 -2.34
CA PRO A 126 -6.79 13.84 -3.59
C PRO A 126 -7.26 15.27 -3.38
N LEU A 127 -6.66 16.25 -4.04
CA LEU A 127 -7.08 17.64 -3.93
C LEU A 127 -8.40 17.90 -4.64
N GLU A 128 -8.73 17.10 -5.63
CA GLU A 128 -9.99 17.12 -6.37
C GLU A 128 -10.35 15.70 -6.82
N PRO A 129 -11.62 15.42 -7.14
CA PRO A 129 -12.01 14.11 -7.65
C PRO A 129 -11.25 13.75 -8.93
N VAL A 130 -10.81 12.49 -9.04
CA VAL A 130 -10.07 11.99 -10.20
C VAL A 130 -10.83 10.82 -10.81
N GLU A 131 -11.36 11.04 -12.01
CA GLU A 131 -12.04 10.01 -12.78
C GLU A 131 -11.03 9.07 -13.43
N GLY A 132 -11.34 7.78 -13.47
CA GLY A 132 -10.51 6.77 -14.09
C GLY A 132 -9.57 6.05 -13.13
N ILE A 133 -9.59 6.37 -11.85
CA ILE A 133 -8.82 5.66 -10.82
C ILE A 133 -9.68 4.53 -10.24
N ALA A 134 -9.30 3.28 -10.52
CA ALA A 134 -10.01 2.10 -10.03
C ALA A 134 -9.57 1.69 -8.62
N SER A 135 -8.29 1.86 -8.28
CA SER A 135 -7.73 1.49 -6.98
C SER A 135 -6.55 2.38 -6.62
N VAL A 136 -6.40 2.64 -5.33
CA VAL A 136 -5.27 3.38 -4.77
C VAL A 136 -4.66 2.55 -3.65
N GLY A 137 -3.34 2.52 -3.56
CA GLY A 137 -2.66 1.73 -2.55
C GLY A 137 -1.31 2.26 -2.10
N ILE A 138 -0.83 1.67 -1.02
CA ILE A 138 0.51 1.90 -0.46
C ILE A 138 1.29 0.59 -0.50
N ILE A 139 2.53 0.67 -0.93
CA ILE A 139 3.49 -0.41 -0.89
C ILE A 139 4.65 0.01 0.02
N VAL A 140 4.94 -0.80 1.02
CA VAL A 140 6.13 -0.63 1.86
C VAL A 140 6.99 -1.86 1.66
N ASP A 141 8.20 -1.68 1.13
CA ASP A 141 9.11 -2.80 0.94
C ASP A 141 10.49 -2.52 1.52
N GLU A 142 11.19 -3.60 1.88
CA GLU A 142 12.58 -3.55 2.30
C GLU A 142 13.47 -3.25 1.10
N LYS A 143 14.44 -2.42 1.34
CA LYS A 143 15.42 -2.10 0.32
C LYS A 143 16.46 -3.22 0.17
#